data_2a13a134ad443d3b8f439262e9f5b769
#
_entry.id   2a13a134ad443d3b8f439262e9f5b769
#
_cell.length_a   1.000
_cell.length_b   1.000
_cell.length_c   1.000
_cell.angle_alpha   90.00
_cell.angle_beta   90.00
_cell.angle_gamma   90.00
#
_symmetry.space_group_name_H-M   'P 1'
#
loop_
_entity.id
_entity.type
_entity.pdbx_description
1 polymer ?
#
loop_
_entity_poly.entity_id
_entity_poly.type
_entity_poly.pdbx_seq_one_letter_code
_entity_poly.pdbx_strand_id
1 'polypeptide(L)'
;MKDFVLEKENIIRKYGEWTAYDIKLTDTLYTRDIRQPNPALKKIVTMIQDITQCDFKNLRILDLACLEGHYAIEFAMQGATVVGIEGRESNVQKAIFAKDLLRLENLTFYQDDVRNLSAEKYGQFDIVLCSGILYHLDCSDVFPFLEKVYEVCKRFVIIDTHITYTPNVSVLYKNYEYKGHTMLEHSANSSIEERLKSKWASLDNITSFWMTKSSLYNFLTRTGFSSINESRSLVQEDRVTVVAFKKYPIEIKSSPETEKYIEPDYLEC
;
A
#
# COMPACT_ATOMS: atom_id res chain seq x y z
N MET A 1 -19.17 -1.48 31.14
CA MET A 1 -18.47 -0.58 30.18
C MET A 1 -17.16 -1.31 29.88
N LYS A 2 -16.87 -1.62 28.61
CA LYS A 2 -15.58 -2.23 28.25
C LYS A 2 -14.47 -1.26 28.60
N ASP A 3 -13.46 -1.71 29.31
CA ASP A 3 -12.28 -0.91 29.60
C ASP A 3 -11.31 -1.00 28.41
N PHE A 4 -11.49 -0.12 27.43
CA PHE A 4 -10.68 -0.08 26.22
C PHE A 4 -9.19 0.21 26.49
N VAL A 5 -8.89 0.86 27.62
CA VAL A 5 -7.51 1.11 28.04
C VAL A 5 -6.85 -0.22 28.42
N LEU A 6 -7.53 -1.01 29.25
CA LEU A 6 -7.03 -2.33 29.65
C LEU A 6 -6.92 -3.28 28.45
N GLU A 7 -7.88 -3.22 27.51
CA GLU A 7 -7.81 -4.02 26.28
C GLU A 7 -6.58 -3.61 25.44
N LYS A 8 -6.32 -2.31 25.25
CA LYS A 8 -5.11 -1.79 24.59
C LYS A 8 -3.83 -2.28 25.27
N GLU A 9 -3.77 -2.18 26.62
CA GLU A 9 -2.59 -2.65 27.38
C GLU A 9 -2.36 -4.15 27.20
N ASN A 10 -3.40 -4.96 27.11
CA ASN A 10 -3.28 -6.39 26.86
C ASN A 10 -2.73 -6.69 25.47
N ILE A 11 -3.16 -5.93 24.45
CA ILE A 11 -2.61 -6.01 23.08
C ILE A 11 -1.13 -5.62 23.09
N ILE A 12 -0.77 -4.53 23.75
CA ILE A 12 0.63 -4.08 23.86
C ILE A 12 1.47 -5.15 24.56
N ARG A 13 1.00 -5.71 25.67
CA ARG A 13 1.73 -6.75 26.40
C ARG A 13 2.01 -7.98 25.56
N LYS A 14 1.06 -8.36 24.68
CA LYS A 14 1.18 -9.57 23.85
C LYS A 14 1.96 -9.33 22.55
N TYR A 15 1.74 -8.20 21.89
CA TYR A 15 2.20 -7.96 20.52
C TYR A 15 3.18 -6.76 20.40
N GLY A 16 3.47 -6.10 21.52
CA GLY A 16 4.34 -4.92 21.58
C GLY A 16 3.63 -3.62 21.19
N GLU A 17 4.33 -2.51 21.39
CA GLU A 17 3.84 -1.17 21.06
C GLU A 17 3.50 -1.00 19.57
N TRP A 18 2.57 -0.08 19.26
CA TRP A 18 2.37 0.41 17.90
C TRP A 18 3.62 1.18 17.43
N THR A 19 4.06 0.90 16.22
CA THR A 19 5.34 1.39 15.72
C THR A 19 5.23 2.44 14.62
N ALA A 20 4.16 2.40 13.82
CA ALA A 20 3.99 3.32 12.71
C ALA A 20 3.40 4.67 13.16
N TYR A 21 2.14 4.90 12.91
CA TYR A 21 1.44 6.15 13.25
C TYR A 21 0.37 5.90 14.31
N ASP A 22 -0.03 6.95 14.99
CA ASP A 22 -1.13 6.89 15.93
C ASP A 22 -2.48 6.83 15.20
N ILE A 23 -3.38 6.00 15.73
CA ILE A 23 -4.77 5.88 15.30
C ILE A 23 -5.64 6.35 16.44
N LYS A 24 -6.57 7.28 16.18
CA LYS A 24 -7.55 7.73 17.15
C LYS A 24 -8.61 6.64 17.32
N LEU A 25 -8.70 6.05 18.51
CA LEU A 25 -9.62 4.95 18.83
C LEU A 25 -10.93 5.46 19.46
N THR A 26 -10.82 6.47 20.32
CA THR A 26 -11.97 7.18 20.94
C THR A 26 -11.61 8.67 21.06
N ASP A 27 -12.47 9.46 21.67
CA ASP A 27 -12.16 10.90 21.88
C ASP A 27 -10.91 11.12 22.72
N THR A 28 -10.57 10.19 23.59
CA THR A 28 -9.44 10.31 24.52
C THR A 28 -8.36 9.23 24.34
N LEU A 29 -8.66 8.14 23.63
CA LEU A 29 -7.74 7.00 23.47
C LEU A 29 -7.17 6.94 22.06
N TYR A 30 -5.86 6.78 21.99
CA TYR A 30 -5.08 6.60 20.76
C TYR A 30 -4.23 5.33 20.87
N THR A 31 -3.78 4.80 19.74
CA THR A 31 -2.89 3.63 19.74
C THR A 31 -1.51 3.98 20.29
N ARG A 32 -1.04 5.21 20.09
CA ARG A 32 0.25 5.72 20.58
C ARG A 32 0.02 6.99 21.40
N ASP A 33 0.92 7.23 22.36
CA ASP A 33 0.87 8.44 23.18
C ASP A 33 1.45 9.66 22.44
N ILE A 34 2.38 9.41 21.51
CA ILE A 34 2.97 10.46 20.68
C ILE A 34 2.09 10.65 19.44
N ARG A 35 1.47 11.81 19.36
CA ARG A 35 0.65 12.21 18.21
C ARG A 35 1.55 12.82 17.14
N GLN A 36 1.62 12.17 16.01
CA GLN A 36 2.37 12.69 14.86
C GLN A 36 1.45 12.74 13.64
N PRO A 37 1.31 13.91 12.99
CA PRO A 37 0.60 13.98 11.73
C PRO A 37 1.27 13.10 10.69
N ASN A 38 0.49 12.37 9.92
CA ASN A 38 0.98 11.60 8.78
C ASN A 38 0.73 12.36 7.47
N PRO A 39 1.71 13.16 6.98
CA PRO A 39 1.53 13.91 5.74
C PRO A 39 1.42 12.98 4.52
N ALA A 40 2.01 11.79 4.58
CA ALA A 40 1.90 10.81 3.50
C ALA A 40 0.48 10.25 3.40
N LEU A 41 -0.18 9.96 4.53
CA LEU A 41 -1.59 9.54 4.54
C LEU A 41 -2.48 10.62 3.92
N LYS A 42 -2.35 11.87 4.39
CA LYS A 42 -3.13 13.00 3.85
C LYS A 42 -2.92 13.15 2.35
N LYS A 43 -1.68 13.06 1.88
CA LYS A 43 -1.33 13.10 0.45
C LYS A 43 -2.03 11.99 -0.33
N ILE A 44 -1.98 10.73 0.14
CA ILE A 44 -2.57 9.59 -0.54
C ILE A 44 -4.10 9.71 -0.58
N VAL A 45 -4.74 10.10 0.52
CA VAL A 45 -6.19 10.36 0.55
C VAL A 45 -6.57 11.43 -0.46
N THR A 46 -5.87 12.58 -0.47
CA THR A 46 -6.12 13.65 -1.44
C THR A 46 -5.91 13.18 -2.87
N MET A 47 -4.84 12.41 -3.15
CA MET A 47 -4.61 11.86 -4.49
C MET A 47 -5.75 10.94 -4.95
N ILE A 48 -6.27 10.08 -4.06
CA ILE A 48 -7.40 9.22 -4.37
C ILE A 48 -8.63 10.07 -4.71
N GLN A 49 -8.95 11.06 -3.90
CA GLN A 49 -10.09 11.97 -4.12
C GLN A 49 -9.97 12.73 -5.45
N ASP A 50 -8.79 13.31 -5.72
CA ASP A 50 -8.54 14.09 -6.94
C ASP A 50 -8.61 13.23 -8.22
N ILE A 51 -8.15 11.98 -8.14
CA ILE A 51 -8.14 11.07 -9.30
C ILE A 51 -9.50 10.45 -9.54
N THR A 52 -10.18 10.03 -8.48
CA THR A 52 -11.43 9.27 -8.63
C THR A 52 -12.64 10.15 -8.81
N GLN A 53 -12.62 11.35 -8.22
CA GLN A 53 -13.76 12.28 -8.19
C GLN A 53 -15.03 11.64 -7.62
N CYS A 54 -14.91 10.59 -6.81
CA CYS A 54 -16.06 9.89 -6.24
C CYS A 54 -15.91 9.66 -4.73
N ASP A 55 -17.02 9.37 -4.07
CA ASP A 55 -17.06 9.07 -2.65
C ASP A 55 -16.31 7.76 -2.36
N PHE A 56 -15.56 7.71 -1.27
CA PHE A 56 -14.87 6.49 -0.84
C PHE A 56 -15.81 5.28 -0.67
N LYS A 57 -17.09 5.49 -0.33
CA LYS A 57 -18.08 4.40 -0.18
C LYS A 57 -18.28 3.56 -1.45
N ASN A 58 -17.93 4.11 -2.62
CA ASN A 58 -18.01 3.44 -3.91
C ASN A 58 -16.71 2.73 -4.31
N LEU A 59 -15.68 2.80 -3.47
CA LEU A 59 -14.37 2.25 -3.76
C LEU A 59 -14.10 0.98 -2.99
N ARG A 60 -13.46 0.03 -3.67
CA ARG A 60 -12.85 -1.14 -3.05
C ARG A 60 -11.33 -1.01 -3.11
N ILE A 61 -10.68 -0.93 -1.94
CA ILE A 61 -9.26 -0.59 -1.82
C ILE A 61 -8.50 -1.75 -1.18
N LEU A 62 -7.32 -2.06 -1.72
CA LEU A 62 -6.37 -3.01 -1.16
C LEU A 62 -5.18 -2.25 -0.57
N ASP A 63 -4.83 -2.53 0.68
CA ASP A 63 -3.64 -2.01 1.36
C ASP A 63 -2.65 -3.17 1.58
N LEU A 64 -1.54 -3.15 0.84
CA LEU A 64 -0.52 -4.20 0.83
C LEU A 64 0.58 -3.90 1.84
N ALA A 65 0.93 -4.90 2.67
CA ALA A 65 1.82 -4.78 3.82
C ALA A 65 1.37 -3.63 4.74
N CYS A 66 0.10 -3.69 5.13
CA CYS A 66 -0.61 -2.60 5.81
C CYS A 66 -0.12 -2.32 7.23
N LEU A 67 0.91 -3.01 7.73
CA LEU A 67 1.40 -2.91 9.10
C LEU A 67 0.26 -2.99 10.13
N GLU A 68 0.14 -1.98 10.97
CA GLU A 68 -0.89 -1.88 12.01
C GLU A 68 -2.20 -1.25 11.51
N GLY A 69 -2.39 -1.20 10.17
CA GLY A 69 -3.64 -0.86 9.51
C GLY A 69 -3.94 0.63 9.34
N HIS A 70 -2.96 1.52 9.52
CA HIS A 70 -3.20 2.97 9.55
C HIS A 70 -3.90 3.51 8.29
N TYR A 71 -3.44 3.14 7.08
CA TYR A 71 -4.08 3.55 5.83
C TYR A 71 -5.43 2.86 5.63
N ALA A 72 -5.47 1.54 5.83
CA ALA A 72 -6.69 0.75 5.67
C ALA A 72 -7.83 1.24 6.57
N ILE A 73 -7.54 1.58 7.83
CA ILE A 73 -8.50 2.13 8.80
C ILE A 73 -9.01 3.48 8.32
N GLU A 74 -8.12 4.38 7.88
CA GLU A 74 -8.53 5.70 7.38
C GLU A 74 -9.48 5.58 6.18
N PHE A 75 -9.15 4.74 5.19
CA PHE A 75 -10.02 4.54 4.03
C PHE A 75 -11.38 3.95 4.42
N ALA A 76 -11.39 3.01 5.36
CA ALA A 76 -12.63 2.42 5.86
C ALA A 76 -13.48 3.43 6.65
N MET A 77 -12.86 4.32 7.44
CA MET A 77 -13.55 5.42 8.12
C MET A 77 -14.19 6.42 7.14
N GLN A 78 -13.60 6.58 5.96
CA GLN A 78 -14.18 7.38 4.87
C GLN A 78 -15.24 6.62 4.06
N GLY A 79 -15.51 5.35 4.38
CA GLY A 79 -16.58 4.54 3.82
C GLY A 79 -16.16 3.49 2.79
N ALA A 80 -14.91 3.44 2.35
CA ALA A 80 -14.44 2.44 1.38
C ALA A 80 -14.60 1.00 1.92
N THR A 81 -14.81 0.04 1.02
CA THR A 81 -14.63 -1.37 1.34
C THR A 81 -13.15 -1.70 1.24
N VAL A 82 -12.51 -2.08 2.34
CA VAL A 82 -11.06 -2.19 2.41
C VAL A 82 -10.61 -3.60 2.78
N VAL A 83 -9.55 -4.06 2.14
CA VAL A 83 -8.79 -5.25 2.51
C VAL A 83 -7.37 -4.82 2.83
N GLY A 84 -6.87 -5.21 4.01
CA GLY A 84 -5.47 -5.08 4.39
C GLY A 84 -4.79 -6.45 4.44
N ILE A 85 -3.61 -6.56 3.84
CA ILE A 85 -2.77 -7.76 3.89
C ILE A 85 -1.47 -7.41 4.62
N GLU A 86 -1.13 -8.23 5.63
CA GLU A 86 0.09 -8.03 6.42
C GLU A 86 0.65 -9.39 6.86
N GLY A 87 1.98 -9.57 6.72
CA GLY A 87 2.63 -10.85 7.00
C GLY A 87 2.86 -11.12 8.49
N ARG A 88 3.05 -10.08 9.30
CA ARG A 88 3.37 -10.24 10.73
C ARG A 88 2.11 -10.32 11.58
N GLU A 89 1.95 -11.42 12.30
CA GLU A 89 0.83 -11.62 13.24
C GLU A 89 0.67 -10.44 14.20
N SER A 90 1.77 -9.97 14.78
CA SER A 90 1.74 -8.88 15.75
C SER A 90 1.13 -7.58 15.19
N ASN A 91 1.36 -7.28 13.93
CA ASN A 91 0.79 -6.11 13.26
C ASN A 91 -0.70 -6.33 12.95
N VAL A 92 -1.04 -7.49 12.41
CA VAL A 92 -2.43 -7.86 12.09
C VAL A 92 -3.31 -7.81 13.34
N GLN A 93 -2.85 -8.36 14.47
CA GLN A 93 -3.64 -8.36 15.70
C GLN A 93 -3.87 -6.96 16.27
N LYS A 94 -2.88 -6.07 16.15
CA LYS A 94 -3.02 -4.66 16.50
C LYS A 94 -3.98 -3.92 15.57
N ALA A 95 -3.93 -4.20 14.27
CA ALA A 95 -4.85 -3.65 13.28
C ALA A 95 -6.29 -4.12 13.52
N ILE A 96 -6.50 -5.41 13.80
CA ILE A 96 -7.82 -5.99 14.14
C ILE A 96 -8.38 -5.34 15.40
N PHE A 97 -7.57 -5.18 16.46
CA PHE A 97 -7.99 -4.50 17.67
C PHE A 97 -8.51 -3.08 17.40
N ALA A 98 -7.76 -2.28 16.62
CA ALA A 98 -8.17 -0.93 16.28
C ALA A 98 -9.45 -0.92 15.43
N LYS A 99 -9.55 -1.78 14.42
CA LYS A 99 -10.73 -1.98 13.58
C LYS A 99 -11.99 -2.30 14.42
N ASP A 100 -11.87 -3.28 15.35
CA ASP A 100 -13.01 -3.78 16.15
C ASP A 100 -13.49 -2.70 17.12
N LEU A 101 -12.55 -1.95 17.72
CA LEU A 101 -12.89 -0.83 18.60
C LEU A 101 -13.61 0.29 17.84
N LEU A 102 -13.17 0.58 16.63
CA LEU A 102 -13.78 1.57 15.72
C LEU A 102 -15.04 1.04 15.02
N ARG A 103 -15.38 -0.26 15.17
CA ARG A 103 -16.55 -0.91 14.57
C ARG A 103 -16.59 -0.81 13.04
N LEU A 104 -15.46 -1.00 12.38
CA LEU A 104 -15.35 -0.89 10.93
C LEU A 104 -15.71 -2.22 10.25
N GLU A 105 -16.99 -2.43 9.94
CA GLU A 105 -17.48 -3.65 9.30
C GLU A 105 -17.07 -3.77 7.83
N ASN A 106 -16.75 -2.64 7.20
CA ASN A 106 -16.28 -2.51 5.81
C ASN A 106 -14.77 -2.75 5.64
N LEU A 107 -14.06 -3.22 6.68
CA LEU A 107 -12.62 -3.48 6.68
C LEU A 107 -12.34 -4.93 7.06
N THR A 108 -11.49 -5.60 6.30
CA THR A 108 -11.01 -6.95 6.61
C THR A 108 -9.47 -6.98 6.56
N PHE A 109 -8.84 -7.55 7.59
CA PHE A 109 -7.41 -7.82 7.61
C PHE A 109 -7.13 -9.31 7.43
N TYR A 110 -6.13 -9.62 6.60
CA TYR A 110 -5.60 -10.96 6.41
C TYR A 110 -4.14 -11.01 6.83
N GLN A 111 -3.81 -12.01 7.64
CA GLN A 111 -2.41 -12.37 7.85
C GLN A 111 -1.96 -13.24 6.68
N ASP A 112 -1.20 -12.63 5.77
CA ASP A 112 -0.66 -13.33 4.61
C ASP A 112 0.56 -12.60 4.05
N ASP A 113 1.37 -13.34 3.30
CA ASP A 113 2.46 -12.77 2.55
C ASP A 113 1.93 -12.12 1.26
N VAL A 114 2.35 -10.90 0.98
CA VAL A 114 1.95 -10.17 -0.23
C VAL A 114 2.35 -10.90 -1.52
N ARG A 115 3.34 -11.79 -1.46
CA ARG A 115 3.75 -12.67 -2.56
C ARG A 115 2.67 -13.69 -2.95
N ASN A 116 1.70 -13.96 -2.06
CA ASN A 116 0.54 -14.82 -2.30
C ASN A 116 -0.68 -14.07 -2.89
N LEU A 117 -0.51 -12.79 -3.25
CA LEU A 117 -1.57 -11.99 -3.86
C LEU A 117 -2.10 -12.65 -5.15
N SER A 118 -3.43 -12.77 -5.26
CA SER A 118 -4.09 -13.21 -6.49
C SER A 118 -5.54 -12.73 -6.54
N ALA A 119 -6.07 -12.56 -7.75
CA ALA A 119 -7.47 -12.21 -7.94
C ALA A 119 -8.44 -13.33 -7.51
N GLU A 120 -8.01 -14.58 -7.57
CA GLU A 120 -8.79 -15.72 -7.10
C GLU A 120 -9.03 -15.66 -5.58
N LYS A 121 -7.99 -15.31 -4.81
CA LYS A 121 -8.06 -15.28 -3.35
C LYS A 121 -8.72 -14.03 -2.80
N TYR A 122 -8.43 -12.86 -3.36
CA TYR A 122 -8.82 -11.57 -2.78
C TYR A 122 -9.79 -10.79 -3.66
N GLY A 123 -10.03 -11.24 -4.90
CA GLY A 123 -10.80 -10.51 -5.88
C GLY A 123 -10.03 -9.34 -6.49
N GLN A 124 -10.75 -8.42 -7.12
CA GLN A 124 -10.17 -7.24 -7.74
C GLN A 124 -10.56 -5.97 -6.97
N PHE A 125 -9.72 -4.94 -7.07
CA PHE A 125 -9.83 -3.69 -6.34
C PHE A 125 -9.78 -2.50 -7.29
N ASP A 126 -10.55 -1.47 -6.99
CA ASP A 126 -10.49 -0.23 -7.75
C ASP A 126 -9.12 0.43 -7.61
N ILE A 127 -8.59 0.38 -6.40
CA ILE A 127 -7.30 0.97 -6.05
C ILE A 127 -6.47 -0.04 -5.26
N VAL A 128 -5.18 -0.11 -5.59
CA VAL A 128 -4.20 -0.86 -4.80
C VAL A 128 -3.20 0.12 -4.20
N LEU A 129 -3.03 0.09 -2.89
CA LEU A 129 -1.95 0.80 -2.21
C LEU A 129 -0.79 -0.16 -1.97
N CYS A 130 0.37 0.16 -2.54
CA CYS A 130 1.64 -0.54 -2.36
C CYS A 130 2.65 0.46 -1.76
N SER A 131 2.47 0.77 -0.46
CA SER A 131 3.28 1.77 0.23
C SER A 131 4.23 1.12 1.20
N GLY A 132 5.53 1.27 0.95
CA GLY A 132 6.56 0.80 1.89
C GLY A 132 6.88 -0.69 1.83
N ILE A 133 6.52 -1.41 0.78
CA ILE A 133 6.76 -2.85 0.65
C ILE A 133 7.66 -3.25 -0.52
N LEU A 134 7.55 -2.56 -1.67
CA LEU A 134 8.22 -3.00 -2.89
C LEU A 134 9.74 -3.14 -2.71
N TYR A 135 10.35 -2.20 -2.02
CA TYR A 135 11.77 -2.17 -1.75
C TYR A 135 12.24 -3.16 -0.66
N HIS A 136 11.33 -3.95 -0.08
CA HIS A 136 11.63 -5.06 0.82
C HIS A 136 11.58 -6.43 0.12
N LEU A 137 11.16 -6.47 -1.14
CA LEU A 137 11.15 -7.70 -1.93
C LEU A 137 12.50 -7.89 -2.61
N ASP A 138 12.91 -9.14 -2.77
CA ASP A 138 14.12 -9.46 -3.48
C ASP A 138 13.89 -9.51 -5.01
N CYS A 139 14.95 -9.66 -5.79
CA CYS A 139 14.87 -9.60 -7.25
C CYS A 139 14.04 -10.74 -7.87
N SER A 140 13.87 -11.87 -7.19
CA SER A 140 13.02 -12.98 -7.65
C SER A 140 11.54 -12.70 -7.47
N ASP A 141 11.19 -11.89 -6.47
CA ASP A 141 9.82 -11.66 -6.03
C ASP A 141 9.22 -10.37 -6.57
N VAL A 142 10.02 -9.31 -6.73
CA VAL A 142 9.52 -7.98 -7.08
C VAL A 142 8.74 -7.94 -8.39
N PHE A 143 9.20 -8.65 -9.42
CA PHE A 143 8.56 -8.66 -10.72
C PHE A 143 7.24 -9.46 -10.73
N PRO A 144 7.21 -10.73 -10.27
CA PRO A 144 5.96 -11.47 -10.14
C PRO A 144 4.94 -10.76 -9.24
N PHE A 145 5.40 -10.12 -8.17
CA PHE A 145 4.54 -9.35 -7.28
C PHE A 145 3.85 -8.19 -8.00
N LEU A 146 4.60 -7.38 -8.77
CA LEU A 146 4.01 -6.28 -9.54
C LEU A 146 3.05 -6.77 -10.64
N GLU A 147 3.26 -7.95 -11.23
CA GLU A 147 2.30 -8.58 -12.15
C GLU A 147 1.00 -8.95 -11.43
N LYS A 148 1.08 -9.50 -10.23
CA LYS A 148 -0.09 -9.80 -9.39
C LYS A 148 -0.82 -8.53 -8.95
N VAL A 149 -0.08 -7.46 -8.64
CA VAL A 149 -0.66 -6.14 -8.36
C VAL A 149 -1.47 -5.65 -9.57
N TYR A 150 -0.92 -5.77 -10.79
CA TYR A 150 -1.65 -5.43 -12.01
C TYR A 150 -2.91 -6.28 -12.20
N GLU A 151 -2.85 -7.59 -11.93
CA GLU A 151 -3.98 -8.52 -12.06
C GLU A 151 -5.15 -8.11 -11.16
N VAL A 152 -4.88 -7.82 -9.88
CA VAL A 152 -5.92 -7.45 -8.91
C VAL A 152 -6.39 -6.01 -9.01
N CYS A 153 -5.65 -5.14 -9.70
CA CYS A 153 -5.96 -3.73 -9.87
C CYS A 153 -6.94 -3.51 -11.02
N LYS A 154 -8.00 -2.74 -10.80
CA LYS A 154 -8.94 -2.33 -11.85
C LYS A 154 -8.61 -0.97 -12.45
N ARG A 155 -8.29 0.03 -11.62
CA ARG A 155 -8.13 1.43 -12.04
C ARG A 155 -6.68 1.90 -11.97
N PHE A 156 -6.11 1.96 -10.77
CA PHE A 156 -4.73 2.38 -10.58
C PHE A 156 -4.12 1.82 -9.30
N VAL A 157 -2.80 1.77 -9.29
CA VAL A 157 -2.01 1.48 -8.10
C VAL A 157 -1.24 2.73 -7.66
N ILE A 158 -1.18 2.96 -6.36
CA ILE A 158 -0.27 3.94 -5.76
C ILE A 158 0.90 3.15 -5.18
N ILE A 159 2.10 3.39 -5.71
CA ILE A 159 3.35 2.78 -5.25
C ILE A 159 4.17 3.86 -4.57
N ASP A 160 4.49 3.68 -3.30
CA ASP A 160 5.43 4.52 -2.57
C ASP A 160 6.62 3.66 -2.17
N THR A 161 7.79 3.90 -2.79
CA THR A 161 8.94 2.99 -2.70
C THR A 161 10.27 3.74 -2.77
N HIS A 162 11.31 3.12 -2.22
CA HIS A 162 12.68 3.53 -2.48
C HIS A 162 13.13 3.10 -3.89
N ILE A 163 13.98 3.93 -4.49
CA ILE A 163 14.68 3.69 -5.74
C ILE A 163 16.18 3.84 -5.52
N THR A 164 16.98 3.37 -6.46
CA THR A 164 18.42 3.59 -6.43
C THR A 164 18.89 4.45 -7.62
N TYR A 165 19.86 5.31 -7.37
CA TYR A 165 20.62 6.05 -8.39
C TYR A 165 21.96 5.38 -8.74
N THR A 166 22.39 4.41 -7.91
CA THR A 166 23.66 3.69 -8.05
C THR A 166 23.41 2.19 -8.14
N PRO A 167 22.91 1.69 -9.29
CA PRO A 167 22.64 0.26 -9.45
C PRO A 167 23.94 -0.54 -9.41
N ASN A 168 23.94 -1.67 -8.72
CA ASN A 168 25.06 -2.62 -8.65
C ASN A 168 24.73 -3.97 -9.28
N VAL A 169 23.50 -4.20 -9.71
CA VAL A 169 23.04 -5.45 -10.31
C VAL A 169 22.07 -5.20 -11.45
N SER A 170 22.14 -6.05 -12.47
CA SER A 170 21.19 -6.18 -13.56
C SER A 170 20.49 -7.52 -13.50
N VAL A 171 19.19 -7.53 -13.66
CA VAL A 171 18.34 -8.73 -13.63
C VAL A 171 17.62 -8.85 -14.96
N LEU A 172 17.68 -10.04 -15.57
CA LEU A 172 16.92 -10.36 -16.77
C LEU A 172 15.58 -10.97 -16.37
N TYR A 173 14.48 -10.33 -16.74
CA TYR A 173 13.13 -10.86 -16.51
C TYR A 173 12.30 -10.75 -17.80
N LYS A 174 11.74 -11.88 -18.28
CA LYS A 174 10.96 -11.95 -19.52
C LYS A 174 11.64 -11.27 -20.73
N ASN A 175 12.95 -11.52 -20.91
CA ASN A 175 13.80 -10.95 -21.97
C ASN A 175 14.07 -9.44 -21.89
N TYR A 176 13.80 -8.80 -20.76
CA TYR A 176 14.13 -7.40 -20.51
C TYR A 176 15.10 -7.27 -19.34
N GLU A 177 16.08 -6.38 -19.51
CA GLU A 177 17.03 -6.06 -18.46
C GLU A 177 16.47 -4.96 -17.56
N TYR A 178 16.60 -5.18 -16.25
CA TYR A 178 16.22 -4.24 -15.19
C TYR A 178 17.39 -4.02 -14.24
N LYS A 179 17.69 -2.77 -13.93
CA LYS A 179 18.80 -2.40 -13.08
C LYS A 179 18.31 -2.00 -11.69
N GLY A 180 19.09 -2.35 -10.69
CA GLY A 180 18.80 -2.02 -9.30
C GLY A 180 19.99 -2.20 -8.40
N HIS A 181 19.76 -2.06 -7.11
CA HIS A 181 20.74 -2.26 -6.06
C HIS A 181 20.25 -3.31 -5.09
N THR A 182 21.11 -4.27 -4.79
CA THR A 182 20.83 -5.27 -3.76
C THR A 182 21.13 -4.67 -2.38
N MET A 183 20.10 -4.55 -1.54
CA MET A 183 20.20 -4.07 -0.16
C MET A 183 20.16 -5.23 0.81
N LEU A 184 20.89 -5.12 1.93
CA LEU A 184 20.84 -6.11 2.99
C LEU A 184 19.68 -5.81 3.94
N GLU A 185 18.77 -6.76 4.11
CA GLU A 185 17.63 -6.67 5.02
C GLU A 185 17.91 -7.31 6.37
N HIS A 186 18.58 -8.46 6.35
CA HIS A 186 18.90 -9.24 7.53
C HIS A 186 20.32 -9.81 7.47
N SER A 187 20.89 -10.10 8.64
CA SER A 187 22.12 -10.88 8.69
C SER A 187 21.93 -12.26 8.05
N ALA A 188 22.94 -12.71 7.29
CA ALA A 188 22.89 -14.03 6.63
C ALA A 188 22.64 -15.19 7.63
N ASN A 189 23.06 -15.03 8.87
CA ASN A 189 22.94 -16.04 9.94
C ASN A 189 21.71 -15.86 10.82
N SER A 190 20.83 -14.86 10.54
CA SER A 190 19.63 -14.64 11.33
C SER A 190 18.60 -15.75 11.11
N SER A 191 17.99 -16.22 12.18
CA SER A 191 16.85 -17.15 12.12
C SER A 191 15.59 -16.46 11.56
N ILE A 192 14.64 -17.24 11.09
CA ILE A 192 13.33 -16.72 10.66
C ILE A 192 12.62 -15.96 11.77
N GLU A 193 12.72 -16.45 13.03
CA GLU A 193 12.13 -15.78 14.19
C GLU A 193 12.74 -14.39 14.43
N GLU A 194 14.06 -14.25 14.26
CA GLU A 194 14.75 -12.96 14.38
C GLU A 194 14.33 -12.00 13.27
N ARG A 195 14.21 -12.49 12.04
CA ARG A 195 13.75 -11.68 10.88
C ARG A 195 12.32 -11.18 11.11
N LEU A 196 11.41 -12.04 11.55
CA LEU A 196 10.02 -11.66 11.83
C LEU A 196 9.90 -10.60 12.95
N LYS A 197 10.85 -10.53 13.88
CA LYS A 197 10.89 -9.48 14.92
C LYS A 197 11.35 -8.13 14.39
N SER A 198 12.07 -8.10 13.26
CA SER A 198 12.55 -6.86 12.64
C SER A 198 11.43 -6.17 11.85
N LYS A 199 10.71 -5.27 12.50
CA LYS A 199 9.47 -4.67 11.97
C LYS A 199 9.66 -3.82 10.72
N TRP A 200 10.87 -3.30 10.48
CA TRP A 200 11.21 -2.38 9.39
C TRP A 200 12.06 -3.04 8.30
N ALA A 201 12.10 -4.36 8.27
CA ALA A 201 12.80 -5.14 7.27
C ALA A 201 11.85 -6.11 6.59
N SER A 202 12.31 -6.85 5.58
CA SER A 202 11.56 -7.92 4.92
C SER A 202 11.05 -8.98 5.90
N LEU A 203 10.13 -9.83 5.50
CA LEU A 203 9.65 -10.93 6.34
C LEU A 203 10.73 -12.00 6.54
N ASP A 204 11.34 -12.44 5.46
CA ASP A 204 12.20 -13.63 5.43
C ASP A 204 13.42 -13.53 4.52
N ASN A 205 13.38 -12.71 3.47
CA ASN A 205 14.49 -12.57 2.55
C ASN A 205 15.66 -11.80 3.17
N ILE A 206 16.88 -12.26 2.92
CA ILE A 206 18.12 -11.66 3.45
C ILE A 206 18.45 -10.36 2.73
N THR A 207 18.09 -10.28 1.45
CA THR A 207 18.34 -9.13 0.60
C THR A 207 17.06 -8.64 -0.04
N SER A 208 17.04 -7.37 -0.42
CA SER A 208 15.98 -6.77 -1.22
C SER A 208 16.55 -6.11 -2.48
N PHE A 209 15.68 -5.79 -3.43
CA PHE A 209 16.06 -5.23 -4.71
C PHE A 209 15.43 -3.85 -4.91
N TRP A 210 16.24 -2.81 -4.78
CA TRP A 210 15.84 -1.43 -5.04
C TRP A 210 16.00 -1.12 -6.51
N MET A 211 14.91 -1.01 -7.22
CA MET A 211 14.94 -0.73 -8.67
C MET A 211 15.44 0.69 -8.94
N THR A 212 16.09 0.91 -10.11
CA THR A 212 16.21 2.26 -10.65
C THR A 212 14.82 2.78 -11.05
N LYS A 213 14.65 4.10 -11.08
CA LYS A 213 13.40 4.72 -11.52
C LYS A 213 13.01 4.24 -12.93
N SER A 214 13.96 4.22 -13.86
CA SER A 214 13.72 3.75 -15.23
C SER A 214 13.31 2.28 -15.29
N SER A 215 13.92 1.42 -14.47
CA SER A 215 13.54 0.00 -14.40
C SER A 215 12.11 -0.17 -13.89
N LEU A 216 11.74 0.54 -12.82
CA LEU A 216 10.38 0.51 -12.28
C LEU A 216 9.35 0.97 -13.33
N TYR A 217 9.57 2.10 -13.98
CA TYR A 217 8.62 2.65 -14.94
C TYR A 217 8.50 1.77 -16.19
N ASN A 218 9.64 1.29 -16.72
CA ASN A 218 9.63 0.36 -17.85
C ASN A 218 8.90 -0.94 -17.51
N PHE A 219 9.09 -1.46 -16.29
CA PHE A 219 8.38 -2.66 -15.87
C PHE A 219 6.88 -2.43 -15.78
N LEU A 220 6.45 -1.37 -15.11
CA LEU A 220 5.03 -1.03 -14.98
C LEU A 220 4.35 -0.86 -16.36
N THR A 221 5.02 -0.16 -17.28
CA THR A 221 4.50 0.01 -18.65
C THR A 221 4.39 -1.32 -19.39
N ARG A 222 5.41 -2.19 -19.29
CA ARG A 222 5.39 -3.52 -19.93
C ARG A 222 4.38 -4.47 -19.31
N THR A 223 4.09 -4.33 -18.03
CA THR A 223 3.04 -5.10 -17.34
C THR A 223 1.65 -4.69 -17.82
N GLY A 224 1.48 -3.49 -18.38
CA GLY A 224 0.24 -3.04 -19.00
C GLY A 224 -0.37 -1.77 -18.42
N PHE A 225 0.30 -1.13 -17.46
CA PHE A 225 -0.13 0.21 -17.02
C PHE A 225 0.05 1.22 -18.14
N SER A 226 -0.99 1.97 -18.45
CA SER A 226 -1.04 2.84 -19.63
C SER A 226 -0.47 4.25 -19.40
N SER A 227 -0.44 4.67 -18.15
CA SER A 227 0.08 5.98 -17.75
C SER A 227 0.72 5.89 -16.37
N ILE A 228 1.79 6.64 -16.16
CA ILE A 228 2.54 6.69 -14.91
C ILE A 228 2.74 8.15 -14.55
N ASN A 229 2.21 8.55 -13.39
CA ASN A 229 2.39 9.88 -12.83
C ASN A 229 3.22 9.80 -11.56
N GLU A 230 4.25 10.61 -11.47
CA GLU A 230 5.08 10.73 -10.28
C GLU A 230 4.61 11.91 -9.43
N SER A 231 4.45 11.68 -8.15
CA SER A 231 4.25 12.73 -7.16
C SER A 231 5.49 12.84 -6.29
N ARG A 232 5.93 14.08 -6.04
CA ARG A 232 7.13 14.34 -5.24
C ARG A 232 7.04 13.63 -3.87
N SER A 233 8.11 12.92 -3.48
CA SER A 233 8.24 12.39 -2.13
C SER A 233 8.27 13.53 -1.11
N LEU A 234 7.64 13.28 0.04
CA LEU A 234 7.66 14.21 1.19
C LEU A 234 8.73 13.83 2.21
N VAL A 235 9.43 12.71 1.99
CA VAL A 235 10.29 12.10 3.02
C VAL A 235 11.76 12.12 2.64
N GLN A 236 12.12 11.60 1.47
CA GLN A 236 13.51 11.39 1.06
C GLN A 236 13.66 11.56 -0.46
N GLU A 237 14.87 11.93 -0.93
CA GLU A 237 15.15 12.11 -2.36
C GLU A 237 15.15 10.80 -3.15
N ASP A 238 15.54 9.70 -2.52
CA ASP A 238 15.55 8.35 -3.10
C ASP A 238 14.20 7.63 -2.97
N ARG A 239 13.16 8.31 -2.47
CA ARG A 239 11.82 7.77 -2.36
C ARG A 239 10.87 8.42 -3.35
N VAL A 240 10.14 7.60 -4.10
CA VAL A 240 9.17 8.05 -5.10
C VAL A 240 7.77 7.56 -4.75
N THR A 241 6.79 8.42 -4.99
CA THR A 241 5.37 8.05 -4.99
C THR A 241 4.88 8.09 -6.44
N VAL A 242 4.45 6.95 -6.95
CA VAL A 242 4.04 6.76 -8.33
C VAL A 242 2.58 6.31 -8.36
N VAL A 243 1.78 6.92 -9.25
CA VAL A 243 0.45 6.42 -9.59
C VAL A 243 0.53 5.81 -10.98
N ALA A 244 0.28 4.51 -11.08
CA ALA A 244 0.26 3.81 -12.35
C ALA A 244 -1.18 3.39 -12.70
N PHE A 245 -1.69 3.90 -13.82
CA PHE A 245 -3.06 3.72 -14.27
C PHE A 245 -3.20 2.50 -15.17
N LYS A 246 -4.13 1.64 -14.85
CA LYS A 246 -4.57 0.59 -15.78
C LYS A 246 -5.44 1.22 -16.84
N LYS A 247 -5.30 0.79 -18.10
CA LYS A 247 -6.11 1.31 -19.21
C LYS A 247 -7.60 1.19 -18.86
N TYR A 248 -8.24 2.31 -18.77
CA TYR A 248 -9.66 2.41 -18.54
C TYR A 248 -10.32 2.90 -19.83
N PRO A 249 -11.37 2.25 -20.33
CA PRO A 249 -12.10 2.78 -21.46
C PRO A 249 -12.81 4.07 -21.01
N ILE A 250 -12.28 5.20 -21.42
CA ILE A 250 -12.89 6.51 -21.17
C ILE A 250 -13.63 6.87 -22.46
N GLU A 251 -14.93 7.04 -22.38
CA GLU A 251 -15.71 7.72 -23.40
C GLU A 251 -15.70 9.21 -23.07
N ILE A 252 -14.97 9.99 -23.87
CA ILE A 252 -14.98 11.43 -23.73
C ILE A 252 -16.19 11.95 -24.54
N LYS A 253 -17.23 12.35 -23.84
CA LYS A 253 -18.38 13.04 -24.44
C LYS A 253 -18.04 14.53 -24.44
N SER A 254 -17.65 15.06 -25.60
CA SER A 254 -17.55 16.50 -25.82
C SER A 254 -18.63 16.95 -26.79
N SER A 255 -19.33 18.00 -26.44
CA SER A 255 -20.21 18.69 -27.38
C SER A 255 -19.65 20.08 -27.64
N PRO A 256 -19.04 20.33 -28.77
CA PRO A 256 -18.56 21.67 -29.11
C PRO A 256 -19.68 22.68 -29.32
N GLU A 257 -20.96 22.24 -29.39
CA GLU A 257 -22.11 23.07 -29.66
C GLU A 257 -22.88 23.52 -28.39
N THR A 258 -22.45 23.10 -27.20
CA THR A 258 -23.11 23.48 -25.96
C THR A 258 -22.40 24.63 -25.29
N GLU A 259 -23.04 25.78 -25.24
CA GLU A 259 -22.63 26.91 -24.38
C GLU A 259 -22.82 26.64 -22.88
N LYS A 260 -23.38 25.50 -22.52
CA LYS A 260 -23.52 25.07 -21.13
C LYS A 260 -22.36 24.16 -20.75
N TYR A 261 -21.73 24.47 -19.62
CA TYR A 261 -20.86 23.53 -18.94
C TYR A 261 -21.67 22.25 -18.67
N ILE A 262 -21.39 21.21 -19.43
CA ILE A 262 -21.87 19.87 -19.12
C ILE A 262 -20.89 19.38 -18.08
N GLU A 263 -21.35 19.17 -16.85
CA GLU A 263 -20.57 18.39 -15.92
C GLU A 263 -20.14 17.12 -16.65
N PRO A 264 -18.83 16.87 -16.79
CA PRO A 264 -18.42 15.62 -17.39
C PRO A 264 -19.11 14.52 -16.60
N ASP A 265 -19.71 13.54 -17.28
CA ASP A 265 -20.15 12.28 -16.67
C ASP A 265 -18.88 11.64 -16.10
N TYR A 266 -18.44 12.14 -14.95
CA TYR A 266 -17.36 11.55 -14.21
C TYR A 266 -17.84 10.19 -13.80
N LEU A 267 -17.36 9.19 -14.54
CA LEU A 267 -17.31 7.80 -14.17
C LEU A 267 -18.38 7.46 -13.13
N GLU A 268 -19.45 6.84 -13.56
CA GLU A 268 -20.30 6.15 -12.60
C GLU A 268 -19.37 5.33 -11.70
N CYS A 269 -19.21 5.79 -10.48
CA CYS A 269 -18.45 5.10 -9.46
C CYS A 269 -19.13 3.81 -9.06
#